data_72b1441f140fa17b5332e596735adfb6
#
_entry.id   72b1441f140fa17b5332e596735adfb6
#
_cell.length_a   1.000
_cell.length_b   1.000
_cell.length_c   1.000
_cell.angle_alpha   90.00
_cell.angle_beta   90.00
_cell.angle_gamma   90.00
#
_symmetry.space_group_name_H-M   'P 1'
#
loop_
_entity.id
_entity.type
_entity.pdbx_description
1 polymer ?
#
loop_
_entity_poly.entity_id
_entity_poly.type
_entity_poly.pdbx_seq_one_letter_code
_entity_poly.pdbx_strand_id
1 'polypeptide(L)'
;MQASHKCSVIFGVFWIAVLAVPLSAQQAEGEATDSRPNVFFDCDGRDCNSEYYRTEITWVNWVRDREVADVHIIMTSLRTASGGQEYQIDMIGYREFDGYEDSSLFQALSTDTDRERLDGITHALGLSLGRFASESGFRGIVTLQGPDNPTQGGPGANRMVSQEEVDDPWNLWFFRFNGSGNLDGEETRSSLRLNSTLSATRVTPTWRMVFFNYMSSNKVEVELNDGTFSDQRTDWNSSQLIAYALSDHWSIGAQSSASRSTRSNQDFRIGITPAIEYSFFPYDEATRRSLTVFYKIGPAYRDYIEETVFGEMSETRWEQSLEIELSQRQPWGDAGISLSGSHYLHDIKRHNVSMSGNIDFRIVRGFSVNARGDITWVDDQIYLSAGGVTDEEALLRLRTRATDFNYGLTLGFSIQFGTIYNNVVNNRFRAASSGGPPSWVRGR
;
A
#
# COMPACT_ATOMS: atom_id res chain seq x y z
N MET A 1 -37.87 5.62 41.58
CA MET A 1 -36.73 6.48 42.02
C MET A 1 -35.76 6.48 40.90
N GLN A 2 -35.78 7.56 40.08
CA GLN A 2 -34.89 7.78 38.96
C GLN A 2 -33.57 8.39 39.47
N ALA A 3 -32.47 7.80 39.11
CA ALA A 3 -31.15 8.43 39.27
C ALA A 3 -30.56 8.71 37.90
N SER A 4 -30.62 9.95 37.50
CA SER A 4 -30.02 10.52 36.31
C SER A 4 -28.52 10.75 36.54
N HIS A 5 -27.65 10.03 35.88
CA HIS A 5 -26.21 10.36 35.81
C HIS A 5 -25.94 11.25 34.61
N LYS A 6 -25.74 12.54 34.90
CA LYS A 6 -25.18 13.52 33.93
C LYS A 6 -23.68 13.33 33.86
N CYS A 7 -23.22 12.89 32.72
CA CYS A 7 -21.80 12.87 32.39
C CYS A 7 -21.40 14.28 31.91
N SER A 8 -20.69 15.04 32.75
CA SER A 8 -20.11 16.34 32.36
C SER A 8 -18.78 16.13 31.66
N VAL A 9 -18.77 16.40 30.36
CA VAL A 9 -17.54 16.46 29.58
C VAL A 9 -16.85 17.81 29.85
N ILE A 10 -15.71 17.77 30.54
CA ILE A 10 -14.87 18.94 30.77
C ILE A 10 -13.99 19.16 29.52
N PHE A 11 -14.33 20.16 28.71
CA PHE A 11 -13.47 20.67 27.66
C PHE A 11 -12.35 21.51 28.29
N GLY A 12 -11.18 20.91 28.39
CA GLY A 12 -9.95 21.64 28.75
C GLY A 12 -9.48 22.50 27.57
N VAL A 13 -9.73 23.77 27.60
CA VAL A 13 -9.18 24.75 26.65
C VAL A 13 -7.71 24.94 26.94
N PHE A 14 -6.83 24.37 26.10
CA PHE A 14 -5.40 24.65 26.13
C PHE A 14 -5.14 26.03 25.52
N TRP A 15 -4.81 27.00 26.34
CA TRP A 15 -4.28 28.28 25.91
C TRP A 15 -2.81 28.11 25.48
N ILE A 16 -2.57 28.09 24.17
CA ILE A 16 -1.20 28.23 23.64
C ILE A 16 -0.87 29.71 23.66
N ALA A 17 0.00 30.10 24.57
CA ALA A 17 0.59 31.42 24.56
C ALA A 17 1.56 31.51 23.37
N VAL A 18 1.15 32.20 22.32
CA VAL A 18 2.00 32.56 21.20
C VAL A 18 2.93 33.67 21.67
N LEU A 19 4.17 33.32 22.02
CA LEU A 19 5.25 34.29 22.18
C LEU A 19 5.58 34.87 20.80
N ALA A 20 5.12 36.07 20.53
CA ALA A 20 5.52 36.83 19.35
C ALA A 20 7.01 37.20 19.49
N VAL A 21 7.88 36.45 18.86
CA VAL A 21 9.26 36.85 18.62
C VAL A 21 9.28 37.81 17.44
N PRO A 22 9.83 39.01 17.54
CA PRO A 22 9.93 39.89 16.38
C PRO A 22 10.86 39.26 15.36
N LEU A 23 10.30 38.88 14.19
CA LEU A 23 11.07 38.49 13.03
C LEU A 23 11.79 39.72 12.48
N SER A 24 13.03 39.92 12.86
CA SER A 24 13.92 40.81 12.12
C SER A 24 14.14 40.22 10.76
N ALA A 25 13.52 40.79 9.74
CA ALA A 25 13.80 40.48 8.36
C ALA A 25 15.25 40.90 8.05
N GLN A 26 16.19 39.96 8.16
CA GLN A 26 17.50 40.11 7.53
C GLN A 26 17.26 40.02 6.03
N GLN A 27 17.34 41.15 5.35
CA GLN A 27 17.55 41.22 3.92
C GLN A 27 18.85 40.46 3.61
N ALA A 28 18.72 39.29 3.01
CA ALA A 28 19.83 38.60 2.42
C ALA A 28 20.30 39.43 1.21
N GLU A 29 21.47 40.06 1.36
CA GLU A 29 22.25 40.58 0.27
C GLU A 29 22.48 39.47 -0.75
N GLY A 30 22.38 39.79 -2.04
CA GLY A 30 22.42 38.86 -3.16
C GLY A 30 23.60 37.94 -3.17
N GLU A 31 23.38 36.73 -2.69
CA GLU A 31 24.23 35.59 -2.98
C GLU A 31 24.02 35.22 -4.45
N ALA A 32 25.14 35.03 -5.14
CA ALA A 32 25.15 34.50 -6.50
C ALA A 32 24.18 33.31 -6.58
N THR A 33 23.16 33.44 -7.37
CA THR A 33 22.14 32.40 -7.56
C THR A 33 22.85 31.11 -7.94
N ASP A 34 22.86 30.15 -7.02
CA ASP A 34 23.30 28.79 -7.31
C ASP A 34 22.41 28.29 -8.45
N SER A 35 23.01 28.10 -9.63
CA SER A 35 22.28 27.74 -10.86
C SER A 35 21.75 26.30 -10.85
N ARG A 36 21.94 25.57 -9.73
CA ARG A 36 21.41 24.22 -9.58
C ARG A 36 19.89 24.26 -9.41
N PRO A 37 19.14 23.40 -10.12
CA PRO A 37 17.69 23.35 -9.98
C PRO A 37 17.29 22.88 -8.55
N ASN A 38 16.29 23.51 -8.00
CA ASN A 38 15.68 23.08 -6.74
C ASN A 38 14.71 21.94 -7.00
N VAL A 39 14.97 20.79 -6.44
CA VAL A 39 14.21 19.55 -6.68
C VAL A 39 13.43 19.15 -5.44
N PHE A 40 12.12 19.02 -5.58
CA PHE A 40 11.25 18.43 -4.58
C PHE A 40 10.93 16.98 -4.98
N PHE A 41 11.17 16.05 -4.08
CA PHE A 41 10.95 14.62 -4.31
C PHE A 41 9.76 14.12 -3.51
N ASP A 42 8.73 13.71 -4.22
CA ASP A 42 7.50 13.13 -3.70
C ASP A 42 7.46 11.64 -4.08
N CYS A 43 7.49 10.80 -3.09
CA CYS A 43 7.58 9.37 -3.27
C CYS A 43 6.73 8.64 -2.26
N ASP A 44 6.01 7.63 -2.72
CA ASP A 44 5.26 6.72 -1.87
C ASP A 44 5.66 5.27 -2.17
N GLY A 45 5.92 4.51 -1.12
CA GLY A 45 6.25 3.09 -1.26
C GLY A 45 7.54 2.67 -0.57
N ARG A 46 7.96 1.44 -0.89
CA ARG A 46 9.05 0.75 -0.18
C ARG A 46 10.42 1.39 -0.42
N ASP A 47 10.72 1.80 -1.63
CA ASP A 47 12.04 2.23 -2.07
C ASP A 47 12.17 3.76 -2.09
N CYS A 48 11.37 4.47 -1.28
CA CYS A 48 11.42 5.92 -1.08
C CYS A 48 12.57 6.34 -0.16
N ASN A 49 13.79 5.91 -0.48
CA ASN A 49 14.98 6.25 0.29
C ASN A 49 15.58 7.59 -0.17
N SER A 50 14.89 8.68 0.16
CA SER A 50 15.31 10.02 -0.22
C SER A 50 16.72 10.41 0.28
N GLU A 51 17.20 9.77 1.36
CA GLU A 51 18.55 9.97 1.88
C GLU A 51 19.59 9.38 0.93
N TYR A 52 19.32 8.19 0.39
CA TYR A 52 20.17 7.54 -0.60
C TYR A 52 20.28 8.39 -1.87
N TYR A 53 19.16 8.79 -2.43
CA TYR A 53 19.14 9.58 -3.68
C TYR A 53 19.84 10.92 -3.54
N ARG A 54 19.72 11.58 -2.39
CA ARG A 54 20.43 12.84 -2.10
C ARG A 54 21.92 12.67 -1.95
N THR A 55 22.38 11.53 -1.47
CA THR A 55 23.80 11.21 -1.34
C THR A 55 24.43 10.98 -2.70
N GLU A 56 23.72 10.32 -3.59
CA GLU A 56 24.23 9.97 -4.93
C GLU A 56 24.06 11.11 -5.95
N ILE A 57 22.94 11.86 -5.88
CA ILE A 57 22.65 12.98 -6.78
C ILE A 57 22.93 14.30 -6.06
N THR A 58 24.17 14.76 -6.10
CA THR A 58 24.65 15.94 -5.34
C THR A 58 24.65 17.25 -6.12
N TRP A 59 24.36 17.17 -7.43
CA TRP A 59 24.43 18.30 -8.35
C TRP A 59 23.12 19.06 -8.53
N VAL A 60 22.08 18.74 -7.73
CA VAL A 60 20.82 19.51 -7.59
C VAL A 60 20.66 20.00 -6.16
N ASN A 61 19.79 20.96 -5.95
CA ASN A 61 19.37 21.40 -4.62
C ASN A 61 18.10 20.66 -4.20
N TRP A 62 18.21 19.74 -3.28
CA TRP A 62 17.06 19.07 -2.71
C TRP A 62 16.32 19.98 -1.76
N VAL A 63 15.04 20.23 -2.02
CA VAL A 63 14.20 21.09 -1.18
C VAL A 63 13.11 20.28 -0.50
N ARG A 64 12.64 20.78 0.63
CA ARG A 64 11.58 20.16 1.45
C ARG A 64 10.19 20.60 1.09
N ASP A 65 10.09 21.60 0.22
CA ASP A 65 8.82 22.21 -0.10
C ASP A 65 8.70 22.39 -1.61
N ARG A 66 7.56 21.93 -2.12
CA ARG A 66 7.22 22.02 -3.55
C ARG A 66 7.16 23.44 -4.06
N GLU A 67 6.67 24.39 -3.25
CA GLU A 67 6.48 25.77 -3.69
C GLU A 67 7.78 26.50 -4.04
N VAL A 68 8.91 26.02 -3.51
CA VAL A 68 10.25 26.54 -3.82
C VAL A 68 10.98 25.68 -4.85
N ALA A 69 10.39 24.57 -5.28
CA ALA A 69 10.99 23.69 -6.26
C ALA A 69 10.90 24.26 -7.68
N ASP A 70 11.92 24.01 -8.46
CA ASP A 70 11.93 24.22 -9.91
C ASP A 70 11.53 22.95 -10.65
N VAL A 71 11.75 21.78 -10.00
CA VAL A 71 11.34 20.47 -10.49
C VAL A 71 10.67 19.70 -9.37
N HIS A 72 9.46 19.20 -9.60
CA HIS A 72 8.75 18.28 -8.72
C HIS A 72 8.80 16.88 -9.31
N ILE A 73 9.41 15.95 -8.60
CA ILE A 73 9.46 14.54 -8.95
C ILE A 73 8.35 13.81 -8.19
N ILE A 74 7.49 13.11 -8.91
CA ILE A 74 6.52 12.18 -8.37
C ILE A 74 6.96 10.78 -8.77
N MET A 75 7.37 9.97 -7.79
CA MET A 75 7.72 8.58 -8.02
C MET A 75 6.64 7.66 -7.48
N THR A 76 6.09 6.84 -8.37
CA THR A 76 5.12 5.79 -8.04
C THR A 76 5.70 4.42 -8.36
N SER A 77 5.18 3.39 -7.72
CA SER A 77 5.62 2.02 -8.00
C SER A 77 4.46 1.05 -8.16
N LEU A 78 4.57 0.17 -9.14
CA LEU A 78 3.65 -0.93 -9.38
C LEU A 78 4.41 -2.26 -9.34
N ARG A 79 3.76 -3.27 -8.80
CA ARG A 79 4.32 -4.62 -8.81
C ARG A 79 4.16 -5.25 -10.19
N THR A 80 5.28 -5.65 -10.78
CA THR A 80 5.25 -6.35 -12.07
C THR A 80 4.71 -7.77 -11.93
N ALA A 81 4.27 -8.36 -13.02
CA ALA A 81 3.82 -9.74 -13.10
C ALA A 81 4.89 -10.73 -12.62
N SER A 82 6.14 -10.48 -12.98
CA SER A 82 7.30 -11.27 -12.57
C SER A 82 7.69 -11.05 -11.09
N GLY A 83 6.89 -10.29 -10.34
CA GLY A 83 7.12 -10.01 -8.92
C GLY A 83 8.24 -9.01 -8.63
N GLY A 84 8.79 -8.37 -9.65
CA GLY A 84 9.63 -7.18 -9.53
C GLY A 84 8.80 -5.93 -9.24
N GLN A 85 9.40 -4.78 -9.45
CA GLN A 85 8.77 -3.47 -9.32
C GLN A 85 9.01 -2.64 -10.58
N GLU A 86 7.99 -1.96 -11.03
CA GLU A 86 8.11 -0.90 -12.03
C GLU A 86 7.93 0.43 -11.32
N TYR A 87 8.86 1.34 -11.53
CA TYR A 87 8.82 2.69 -10.99
C TYR A 87 8.55 3.66 -12.12
N GLN A 88 7.47 4.40 -11.98
CA GLN A 88 7.19 5.54 -12.84
C GLN A 88 7.69 6.80 -12.14
N ILE A 89 8.48 7.57 -12.83
CA ILE A 89 9.11 8.80 -12.36
C ILE A 89 8.60 9.93 -13.24
N ASP A 90 7.67 10.70 -12.72
CA ASP A 90 7.11 11.87 -13.41
C ASP A 90 7.80 13.13 -12.89
N MET A 91 8.27 13.98 -13.78
CA MET A 91 8.92 15.24 -13.46
C MET A 91 8.10 16.40 -14.00
N ILE A 92 7.74 17.31 -13.13
CA ILE A 92 6.92 18.48 -13.45
C ILE A 92 7.78 19.72 -13.20
N GLY A 93 8.02 20.48 -14.25
CA GLY A 93 8.75 21.74 -14.16
C GLY A 93 7.86 22.88 -13.64
N TYR A 94 8.47 23.80 -12.88
CA TYR A 94 7.88 25.03 -12.40
C TYR A 94 8.80 26.22 -12.73
N ARG A 95 8.28 27.44 -12.62
CA ARG A 95 9.01 28.69 -12.84
C ARG A 95 9.68 28.73 -14.23
N GLU A 96 11.01 28.70 -14.29
CA GLU A 96 11.74 28.71 -15.55
C GLU A 96 11.54 27.44 -16.40
N PHE A 97 11.10 26.34 -15.76
CA PHE A 97 10.73 25.09 -16.43
C PHE A 97 9.22 24.89 -16.56
N ASP A 98 8.41 25.95 -16.36
CA ASP A 98 6.95 25.83 -16.44
C ASP A 98 6.51 25.33 -17.82
N GLY A 99 5.63 24.31 -17.79
CA GLY A 99 5.17 23.60 -18.99
C GLY A 99 6.12 22.53 -19.50
N TYR A 100 7.29 22.31 -18.86
CA TYR A 100 8.15 21.19 -19.17
C TYR A 100 7.86 20.00 -18.27
N GLU A 101 7.41 18.90 -18.86
CA GLU A 101 7.14 17.65 -18.18
C GLU A 101 7.99 16.55 -18.81
N ASP A 102 8.46 15.62 -17.98
CA ASP A 102 9.14 14.41 -18.41
C ASP A 102 8.66 13.21 -17.59
N SER A 103 8.66 12.04 -18.21
CA SER A 103 8.30 10.80 -17.54
C SER A 103 9.29 9.71 -17.93
N SER A 104 9.75 8.94 -16.97
CA SER A 104 10.62 7.80 -17.19
C SER A 104 10.15 6.59 -16.40
N LEU A 105 10.43 5.40 -16.94
CA LEU A 105 10.12 4.12 -16.32
C LEU A 105 11.42 3.40 -15.99
N PHE A 106 11.48 2.84 -14.79
CA PHE A 106 12.54 1.91 -14.38
C PHE A 106 11.91 0.61 -13.87
N GLN A 107 12.36 -0.53 -14.39
CA GLN A 107 11.90 -1.84 -13.95
C GLN A 107 12.99 -2.57 -13.19
N ALA A 108 12.73 -2.88 -11.94
CA ALA A 108 13.56 -3.72 -11.09
C ALA A 108 13.06 -5.17 -11.14
N LEU A 109 13.99 -6.11 -11.20
CA LEU A 109 13.69 -7.54 -11.20
C LEU A 109 13.30 -8.00 -9.80
N SER A 110 12.59 -9.11 -9.72
CA SER A 110 12.24 -9.73 -8.44
C SER A 110 13.45 -10.30 -7.69
N THR A 111 14.55 -10.49 -8.38
CA THR A 111 15.84 -10.99 -7.86
C THR A 111 16.79 -9.89 -7.43
N ASP A 112 16.49 -8.63 -7.78
CA ASP A 112 17.34 -7.50 -7.43
C ASP A 112 17.37 -7.30 -5.91
N THR A 113 18.55 -7.07 -5.40
CA THR A 113 18.75 -6.65 -4.01
C THR A 113 18.20 -5.24 -3.80
N ASP A 114 17.99 -4.86 -2.55
CA ASP A 114 17.55 -3.50 -2.20
C ASP A 114 18.52 -2.45 -2.76
N ARG A 115 19.82 -2.74 -2.76
CA ARG A 115 20.83 -1.84 -3.29
C ARG A 115 20.75 -1.69 -4.81
N GLU A 116 20.65 -2.79 -5.54
CA GLU A 116 20.54 -2.77 -7.00
C GLU A 116 19.30 -1.98 -7.46
N ARG A 117 18.18 -2.11 -6.73
CA ARG A 117 16.98 -1.31 -6.98
C ARG A 117 17.21 0.18 -6.74
N LEU A 118 17.82 0.55 -5.61
CA LEU A 118 18.11 1.95 -5.29
C LEU A 118 19.11 2.55 -6.29
N ASP A 119 20.16 1.81 -6.68
CA ASP A 119 21.12 2.23 -7.69
C ASP A 119 20.43 2.48 -9.05
N GLY A 120 19.54 1.57 -9.46
CA GLY A 120 18.78 1.70 -10.71
C GLY A 120 17.83 2.90 -10.71
N ILE A 121 17.10 3.12 -9.62
CA ILE A 121 16.24 4.30 -9.44
C ILE A 121 17.08 5.58 -9.47
N THR A 122 18.22 5.59 -8.77
CA THR A 122 19.14 6.73 -8.77
C THR A 122 19.63 7.07 -10.17
N HIS A 123 19.96 6.05 -10.95
CA HIS A 123 20.38 6.23 -12.34
C HIS A 123 19.26 6.84 -13.19
N ALA A 124 18.03 6.31 -13.08
CA ALA A 124 16.88 6.83 -13.80
C ALA A 124 16.57 8.28 -13.41
N LEU A 125 16.56 8.59 -12.10
CA LEU A 125 16.41 9.96 -11.58
C LEU A 125 17.49 10.90 -12.12
N GLY A 126 18.75 10.46 -12.11
CA GLY A 126 19.88 11.26 -12.59
C GLY A 126 19.78 11.57 -14.08
N LEU A 127 19.38 10.59 -14.91
CA LEU A 127 19.19 10.80 -16.34
C LEU A 127 18.08 11.81 -16.64
N SER A 128 16.94 11.67 -15.98
CA SER A 128 15.80 12.57 -16.18
C SER A 128 16.10 13.98 -15.66
N LEU A 129 16.73 14.11 -14.50
CA LEU A 129 17.16 15.40 -13.94
C LEU A 129 18.24 16.08 -14.80
N GLY A 130 19.07 15.31 -15.50
CA GLY A 130 20.12 15.83 -16.38
C GLY A 130 19.58 16.78 -17.46
N ARG A 131 18.35 16.56 -17.91
CA ARG A 131 17.68 17.44 -18.87
C ARG A 131 17.39 18.82 -18.27
N PHE A 132 16.84 18.88 -17.07
CA PHE A 132 16.57 20.13 -16.34
C PHE A 132 17.88 20.86 -15.98
N ALA A 133 18.90 20.13 -15.55
CA ALA A 133 20.18 20.72 -15.26
C ALA A 133 20.85 21.32 -16.52
N SER A 134 20.67 20.73 -17.68
CA SER A 134 21.21 21.26 -18.93
C SER A 134 20.56 22.56 -19.38
N GLU A 135 19.28 22.77 -19.07
CA GLU A 135 18.53 24.01 -19.35
C GLU A 135 18.93 25.14 -18.39
N SER A 136 19.20 24.82 -17.11
CA SER A 136 19.57 25.81 -16.08
C SER A 136 21.04 26.30 -16.18
N GLY A 137 21.74 25.97 -17.25
CA GLY A 137 23.15 26.40 -17.43
C GLY A 137 24.19 25.49 -16.80
N PHE A 138 23.81 24.39 -16.18
CA PHE A 138 24.69 23.40 -15.52
C PHE A 138 25.37 22.42 -16.50
N ARG A 139 25.40 22.77 -17.79
CA ARG A 139 25.86 21.92 -18.90
C ARG A 139 27.32 21.42 -18.79
N GLY A 140 28.16 22.11 -18.02
CA GLY A 140 29.56 21.74 -17.83
C GLY A 140 29.85 20.79 -16.67
N ILE A 141 28.87 20.50 -15.83
CA ILE A 141 29.05 19.74 -14.57
C ILE A 141 28.42 18.36 -14.67
N VAL A 142 27.36 18.19 -15.49
CA VAL A 142 26.72 16.90 -15.73
C VAL A 142 27.28 16.27 -17.00
N THR A 143 28.06 15.22 -16.83
CA THR A 143 28.53 14.38 -17.94
C THR A 143 27.76 13.06 -17.92
N LEU A 144 27.03 12.77 -18.99
CA LEU A 144 26.47 11.44 -19.24
C LEU A 144 27.58 10.54 -19.76
N GLN A 145 28.10 9.64 -18.92
CA GLN A 145 29.02 8.60 -19.36
C GLN A 145 28.20 7.37 -19.78
N GLY A 146 28.26 7.05 -21.07
CA GLY A 146 27.82 5.74 -21.55
C GLY A 146 28.75 4.62 -21.04
N PRO A 147 28.32 3.36 -21.08
CA PRO A 147 29.19 2.25 -20.70
C PRO A 147 30.46 2.25 -21.57
N ASP A 148 31.62 2.15 -20.95
CA ASP A 148 32.94 2.14 -21.60
C ASP A 148 33.10 1.01 -22.64
N ASN A 149 32.16 0.03 -22.62
CA ASN A 149 32.13 -1.06 -23.58
C ASN A 149 30.69 -1.58 -23.74
N PRO A 150 30.03 -1.33 -24.88
CA PRO A 150 28.66 -1.76 -25.13
C PRO A 150 28.47 -3.30 -25.12
N THR A 151 29.58 -4.07 -25.11
CA THR A 151 29.57 -5.53 -25.03
C THR A 151 29.81 -6.08 -23.61
N GLN A 152 30.15 -5.23 -22.65
CA GLN A 152 30.26 -5.60 -21.24
C GLN A 152 29.12 -4.98 -20.44
N GLY A 153 27.88 -5.34 -20.78
CA GLY A 153 26.77 -5.19 -19.88
C GLY A 153 26.98 -6.13 -18.69
N GLY A 154 27.40 -5.60 -17.51
CA GLY A 154 27.33 -6.35 -16.26
C GLY A 154 25.88 -6.76 -16.00
N PRO A 155 25.65 -7.70 -15.05
CA PRO A 155 24.30 -8.08 -14.63
C PRO A 155 23.60 -6.84 -14.00
N GLY A 156 22.86 -6.09 -14.79
CA GLY A 156 22.24 -4.80 -14.42
C GLY A 156 22.23 -3.77 -15.53
N ALA A 157 22.92 -4.00 -16.65
CA ALA A 157 22.75 -3.17 -17.83
C ALA A 157 21.34 -3.40 -18.39
N ASN A 158 20.42 -2.51 -18.05
CA ASN A 158 19.06 -2.49 -18.56
C ASN A 158 19.07 -2.31 -20.07
N ARG A 159 19.30 -3.40 -20.79
CA ARG A 159 18.86 -3.49 -22.16
C ARG A 159 17.33 -3.55 -22.10
N MET A 160 16.66 -2.55 -22.63
CA MET A 160 15.26 -2.70 -22.98
C MET A 160 15.18 -3.82 -24.02
N VAL A 161 14.96 -5.02 -23.53
CA VAL A 161 14.74 -6.17 -24.40
C VAL A 161 13.26 -6.14 -24.70
N SER A 162 12.91 -5.98 -25.98
CA SER A 162 11.51 -6.16 -26.38
C SER A 162 11.09 -7.59 -26.04
N GLN A 163 9.83 -7.79 -25.70
CA GLN A 163 9.27 -9.09 -25.32
C GLN A 163 9.52 -10.17 -26.38
N GLU A 164 9.77 -9.76 -27.62
CA GLU A 164 10.05 -10.62 -28.79
C GLU A 164 11.51 -11.10 -28.86
N GLU A 165 12.43 -10.46 -28.13
CA GLU A 165 13.88 -10.77 -28.17
C GLU A 165 14.33 -11.73 -27.06
N VAL A 166 13.47 -12.04 -26.09
CA VAL A 166 13.80 -12.93 -24.98
C VAL A 166 13.23 -14.31 -25.25
N ASP A 167 14.09 -15.31 -25.37
CA ASP A 167 13.71 -16.70 -25.27
C ASP A 167 13.32 -17.01 -23.79
N ASP A 168 12.06 -16.74 -23.45
CA ASP A 168 11.50 -16.98 -22.13
C ASP A 168 10.82 -18.36 -22.11
N PRO A 169 11.50 -19.40 -21.57
CA PRO A 169 10.94 -20.75 -21.49
C PRO A 169 9.70 -20.84 -20.58
N TRP A 170 9.48 -19.83 -19.74
CA TRP A 170 8.35 -19.75 -18.82
C TRP A 170 7.14 -19.04 -19.40
N ASN A 171 7.26 -18.43 -20.59
CA ASN A 171 6.18 -17.71 -21.26
C ASN A 171 5.48 -16.71 -20.35
N LEU A 172 6.24 -15.86 -19.69
CA LEU A 172 5.82 -14.82 -18.74
C LEU A 172 5.17 -15.36 -17.44
N TRP A 173 5.27 -16.65 -17.15
CA TRP A 173 4.88 -17.18 -15.86
C TRP A 173 5.93 -16.91 -14.82
N PHE A 174 5.48 -16.38 -13.69
CA PHE A 174 6.31 -16.16 -12.51
C PHE A 174 5.74 -16.93 -11.32
N PHE A 175 6.59 -17.73 -10.68
CA PHE A 175 6.24 -18.52 -9.51
C PHE A 175 6.99 -18.02 -8.29
N ARG A 176 6.29 -17.91 -7.15
CA ARG A 176 6.90 -17.53 -5.89
C ARG A 176 6.39 -18.41 -4.77
N PHE A 177 7.29 -18.92 -3.97
CA PHE A 177 7.00 -19.60 -2.73
C PHE A 177 7.68 -18.87 -1.56
N ASN A 178 6.91 -18.60 -0.50
CA ASN A 178 7.45 -18.06 0.75
C ASN A 178 6.94 -18.88 1.91
N GLY A 179 7.80 -19.05 2.92
CA GLY A 179 7.48 -19.68 4.19
C GLY A 179 8.03 -18.84 5.34
N SER A 180 7.30 -18.74 6.44
CA SER A 180 7.76 -18.09 7.66
C SER A 180 7.24 -18.82 8.89
N GLY A 181 8.04 -18.81 9.96
CA GLY A 181 7.66 -19.31 11.27
C GLY A 181 7.99 -18.28 12.34
N ASN A 182 7.03 -17.97 13.21
CA ASN A 182 7.22 -17.13 14.38
C ASN A 182 6.95 -17.97 15.63
N LEU A 183 7.86 -17.92 16.57
CA LEU A 183 7.73 -18.51 17.89
C LEU A 183 7.88 -17.40 18.92
N ASP A 184 6.81 -17.14 19.67
CA ASP A 184 6.81 -16.18 20.77
C ASP A 184 6.47 -16.92 22.06
N GLY A 185 7.17 -16.59 23.15
CA GLY A 185 6.97 -17.20 24.44
C GLY A 185 7.22 -16.24 25.59
N GLU A 186 6.40 -16.35 26.61
CA GLU A 186 6.53 -15.72 27.92
C GLU A 186 6.16 -16.76 28.99
N GLU A 187 6.26 -16.43 30.26
CA GLU A 187 6.09 -17.37 31.38
C GLU A 187 4.75 -18.13 31.32
N THR A 188 3.66 -17.44 30.96
CA THR A 188 2.31 -17.99 30.98
C THR A 188 1.67 -18.17 29.60
N ARG A 189 2.41 -17.86 28.53
CA ARG A 189 1.88 -17.95 27.17
C ARG A 189 2.95 -18.34 26.17
N SER A 190 2.59 -19.24 25.27
CA SER A 190 3.39 -19.54 24.08
C SER A 190 2.54 -19.48 22.83
N SER A 191 3.13 -19.08 21.72
CA SER A 191 2.47 -19.13 20.42
C SER A 191 3.45 -19.55 19.32
N LEU A 192 3.00 -20.45 18.47
CA LEU A 192 3.69 -20.85 17.24
C LEU A 192 2.80 -20.53 16.04
N ARG A 193 3.31 -19.70 15.14
CA ARG A 193 2.63 -19.37 13.88
C ARG A 193 3.49 -19.77 12.70
N LEU A 194 2.95 -20.60 11.83
CA LEU A 194 3.55 -21.02 10.57
C LEU A 194 2.71 -20.46 9.42
N ASN A 195 3.34 -19.80 8.48
CA ASN A 195 2.67 -19.29 7.29
C ASN A 195 3.40 -19.75 6.04
N SER A 196 2.65 -20.05 4.99
CA SER A 196 3.20 -20.29 3.66
C SER A 196 2.34 -19.63 2.60
N THR A 197 2.99 -19.14 1.56
CA THR A 197 2.31 -18.61 0.37
C THR A 197 2.93 -19.21 -0.87
N LEU A 198 2.09 -19.61 -1.82
CA LEU A 198 2.49 -20.01 -3.16
C LEU A 198 1.70 -19.18 -4.16
N SER A 199 2.39 -18.48 -5.04
CA SER A 199 1.74 -17.73 -6.11
C SER A 199 2.31 -18.07 -7.46
N ALA A 200 1.43 -18.07 -8.48
CA ALA A 200 1.78 -18.12 -9.88
C ALA A 200 1.06 -16.96 -10.59
N THR A 201 1.81 -16.16 -11.31
CA THR A 201 1.27 -14.98 -11.98
C THR A 201 1.75 -14.94 -13.41
N ARG A 202 0.84 -14.59 -14.32
CA ARG A 202 1.15 -14.30 -15.72
C ARG A 202 0.41 -13.05 -16.13
N VAL A 203 1.14 -12.05 -16.62
CA VAL A 203 0.56 -10.81 -17.12
C VAL A 203 1.12 -10.53 -18.50
N THR A 204 0.23 -10.26 -19.43
CA THR A 204 0.50 -9.80 -20.79
C THR A 204 -0.32 -8.53 -21.03
N PRO A 205 -0.15 -7.80 -22.12
CA PRO A 205 -1.02 -6.67 -22.44
C PRO A 205 -2.52 -6.99 -22.47
N THR A 206 -2.88 -8.25 -22.75
CA THR A 206 -4.28 -8.68 -22.87
C THR A 206 -4.75 -9.60 -21.75
N TRP A 207 -3.86 -10.32 -21.08
CA TRP A 207 -4.22 -11.29 -20.06
C TRP A 207 -3.56 -10.98 -18.72
N ARG A 208 -4.35 -11.06 -17.64
CA ARG A 208 -3.86 -11.08 -16.26
C ARG A 208 -4.37 -12.35 -15.58
N MET A 209 -3.45 -13.24 -15.20
CA MET A 209 -3.73 -14.47 -14.48
C MET A 209 -2.97 -14.46 -13.17
N VAL A 210 -3.68 -14.66 -12.06
CA VAL A 210 -3.09 -14.68 -10.71
C VAL A 210 -3.66 -15.89 -9.98
N PHE A 211 -2.80 -16.77 -9.54
CA PHE A 211 -3.10 -17.91 -8.68
C PHE A 211 -2.37 -17.66 -7.35
N PHE A 212 -3.11 -17.61 -6.27
CA PHE A 212 -2.57 -17.31 -4.96
C PHE A 212 -3.08 -18.33 -3.95
N ASN A 213 -2.16 -18.97 -3.24
CA ASN A 213 -2.46 -19.91 -2.17
C ASN A 213 -1.78 -19.44 -0.89
N TYR A 214 -2.51 -19.44 0.18
CA TYR A 214 -2.05 -19.08 1.50
C TYR A 214 -2.48 -20.13 2.50
N MET A 215 -1.58 -20.51 3.42
CA MET A 215 -1.87 -21.38 4.54
C MET A 215 -1.25 -20.80 5.79
N SER A 216 -2.01 -20.79 6.88
CA SER A 216 -1.58 -20.36 8.21
C SER A 216 -1.97 -21.42 9.24
N SER A 217 -0.99 -21.88 10.02
CA SER A 217 -1.23 -22.69 11.20
C SER A 217 -0.79 -21.91 12.43
N ASN A 218 -1.69 -21.74 13.37
CA ASN A 218 -1.45 -20.99 14.60
C ASN A 218 -1.80 -21.86 15.79
N LYS A 219 -0.84 -22.07 16.69
CA LYS A 219 -1.02 -22.75 17.96
C LYS A 219 -0.75 -21.74 19.07
N VAL A 220 -1.68 -21.62 20.01
CA VAL A 220 -1.56 -20.77 21.19
C VAL A 220 -1.81 -21.62 22.42
N GLU A 221 -0.93 -21.52 23.41
CA GLU A 221 -1.07 -22.13 24.72
C GLU A 221 -1.00 -21.02 25.77
N VAL A 222 -1.94 -21.02 26.68
CA VAL A 222 -2.03 -20.05 27.80
C VAL A 222 -2.23 -20.80 29.09
N GLU A 223 -1.37 -20.57 30.06
CA GLU A 223 -1.56 -21.08 31.43
C GLU A 223 -2.56 -20.21 32.18
N LEU A 224 -3.64 -20.83 32.62
CA LEU A 224 -4.69 -20.22 33.43
C LEU A 224 -4.63 -20.80 34.84
N ASN A 225 -5.28 -20.15 35.80
CA ASN A 225 -5.32 -20.62 37.20
C ASN A 225 -5.91 -22.05 37.37
N ASP A 226 -6.75 -22.45 36.42
CA ASP A 226 -7.47 -23.75 36.46
C ASP A 226 -6.93 -24.76 35.44
N GLY A 227 -5.80 -24.45 34.75
CA GLY A 227 -5.16 -25.34 33.77
C GLY A 227 -4.61 -24.61 32.55
N THR A 228 -4.19 -25.37 31.55
CA THR A 228 -3.64 -24.83 30.31
C THR A 228 -4.72 -24.80 29.23
N PHE A 229 -5.01 -23.64 28.71
CA PHE A 229 -5.81 -23.46 27.49
C PHE A 229 -4.91 -23.65 26.27
N SER A 230 -5.28 -24.54 25.35
CA SER A 230 -4.59 -24.75 24.09
C SER A 230 -5.55 -24.66 22.91
N ASP A 231 -5.25 -23.81 21.95
CA ASP A 231 -6.01 -23.66 20.69
C ASP A 231 -5.05 -23.84 19.51
N GLN A 232 -5.44 -24.67 18.56
CA GLN A 232 -4.71 -24.87 17.32
C GLN A 232 -5.64 -24.75 16.13
N ARG A 233 -5.29 -23.86 15.20
CA ARG A 233 -6.07 -23.59 14.00
C ARG A 233 -5.19 -23.63 12.77
N THR A 234 -5.77 -24.19 11.72
CA THR A 234 -5.17 -24.18 10.39
C THR A 234 -6.19 -23.64 9.41
N ASP A 235 -5.90 -22.46 8.90
CA ASP A 235 -6.72 -21.76 7.92
C ASP A 235 -5.96 -21.71 6.59
N TRP A 236 -6.66 -21.80 5.49
CA TRP A 236 -6.07 -21.71 4.17
C TRP A 236 -7.00 -21.00 3.18
N ASN A 237 -6.42 -20.42 2.17
CA ASN A 237 -7.13 -19.78 1.06
C ASN A 237 -6.40 -20.08 -0.25
N SER A 238 -7.14 -20.47 -1.27
CA SER A 238 -6.70 -20.60 -2.65
C SER A 238 -7.58 -19.72 -3.51
N SER A 239 -7.01 -18.71 -4.15
CA SER A 239 -7.75 -17.76 -4.99
C SER A 239 -7.13 -17.69 -6.38
N GLN A 240 -7.98 -17.61 -7.38
CA GLN A 240 -7.61 -17.52 -8.79
C GLN A 240 -8.35 -16.34 -9.40
N LEU A 241 -7.63 -15.56 -10.17
CA LEU A 241 -8.16 -14.48 -11.02
C LEU A 241 -7.67 -14.71 -12.43
N ILE A 242 -8.60 -14.71 -13.38
CA ILE A 242 -8.30 -14.68 -14.82
C ILE A 242 -9.06 -13.50 -15.39
N ALA A 243 -8.35 -12.52 -15.94
CA ALA A 243 -8.93 -11.35 -16.56
C ALA A 243 -8.39 -11.20 -17.98
N TYR A 244 -9.23 -10.72 -18.86
CA TYR A 244 -8.94 -10.43 -20.27
C TYR A 244 -9.32 -8.98 -20.58
N ALA A 245 -8.38 -8.23 -21.14
CA ALA A 245 -8.60 -6.86 -21.58
C ALA A 245 -9.35 -6.85 -22.91
N LEU A 246 -10.55 -6.27 -22.93
CA LEU A 246 -11.33 -6.08 -24.15
C LEU A 246 -10.95 -4.78 -24.86
N SER A 247 -10.58 -3.76 -24.10
CA SER A 247 -10.13 -2.45 -24.57
C SER A 247 -9.40 -1.72 -23.43
N ASP A 248 -8.97 -0.50 -23.67
CA ASP A 248 -8.32 0.37 -22.66
C ASP A 248 -9.21 0.71 -21.45
N HIS A 249 -10.51 0.44 -21.55
CA HIS A 249 -11.50 0.75 -20.51
C HIS A 249 -12.27 -0.47 -20.01
N TRP A 250 -12.35 -1.56 -20.77
CA TRP A 250 -13.18 -2.71 -20.43
C TRP A 250 -12.35 -3.97 -20.25
N SER A 251 -12.62 -4.67 -19.14
CA SER A 251 -12.07 -6.00 -18.87
C SER A 251 -13.18 -6.96 -18.44
N ILE A 252 -13.05 -8.21 -18.84
CA ILE A 252 -13.89 -9.32 -18.36
C ILE A 252 -13.01 -10.37 -17.71
N GLY A 253 -13.59 -11.13 -16.82
CA GLY A 253 -12.83 -12.17 -16.13
C GLY A 253 -13.68 -13.10 -15.29
N ALA A 254 -12.98 -13.89 -14.50
CA ALA A 254 -13.58 -14.73 -13.49
C ALA A 254 -12.66 -14.80 -12.27
N GLN A 255 -13.26 -14.80 -11.10
CA GLN A 255 -12.60 -15.11 -9.84
C GLN A 255 -13.11 -16.44 -9.32
N SER A 256 -12.23 -17.29 -8.83
CA SER A 256 -12.61 -18.46 -8.03
C SER A 256 -11.83 -18.46 -6.72
N SER A 257 -12.43 -18.99 -5.68
CA SER A 257 -11.78 -19.13 -4.39
C SER A 257 -12.23 -20.39 -3.69
N ALA A 258 -11.28 -21.05 -3.03
CA ALA A 258 -11.57 -22.11 -2.07
C ALA A 258 -10.85 -21.78 -0.77
N SER A 259 -11.49 -21.97 0.38
CA SER A 259 -10.93 -21.59 1.67
C SER A 259 -11.46 -22.39 2.82
N ARG A 260 -10.69 -22.40 3.91
CA ARG A 260 -11.08 -22.80 5.26
C ARG A 260 -10.82 -21.65 6.21
N SER A 261 -11.76 -21.36 7.08
CA SER A 261 -11.62 -20.32 8.10
C SER A 261 -12.30 -20.73 9.39
N THR A 262 -11.52 -21.16 10.35
CA THR A 262 -12.02 -21.48 11.70
C THR A 262 -12.66 -20.28 12.38
N ARG A 263 -12.12 -19.09 12.15
CA ARG A 263 -12.66 -17.85 12.70
C ARG A 263 -14.08 -17.55 12.21
N SER A 264 -14.39 -17.90 10.98
CA SER A 264 -15.69 -17.68 10.34
C SER A 264 -16.54 -18.95 10.31
N ASN A 265 -16.26 -19.94 11.19
CA ASN A 265 -17.01 -21.20 11.25
C ASN A 265 -17.12 -21.93 9.91
N GLN A 266 -16.15 -21.79 8.98
CA GLN A 266 -16.17 -22.41 7.67
C GLN A 266 -15.10 -23.49 7.59
N ASP A 267 -15.51 -24.76 7.51
CA ASP A 267 -14.58 -25.87 7.25
C ASP A 267 -14.16 -25.89 5.78
N PHE A 268 -15.11 -25.60 4.89
CA PHE A 268 -14.84 -25.46 3.46
C PHE A 268 -15.77 -24.45 2.81
N ARG A 269 -15.20 -23.59 1.99
CA ARG A 269 -15.92 -22.68 1.10
C ARG A 269 -15.34 -22.74 -0.28
N ILE A 270 -16.16 -22.82 -1.32
CA ILE A 270 -15.74 -22.71 -2.71
C ILE A 270 -16.73 -21.82 -3.47
N GLY A 271 -16.21 -20.93 -4.29
CA GLY A 271 -17.03 -20.06 -5.13
C GLY A 271 -16.36 -19.75 -6.45
N ILE A 272 -17.19 -19.46 -7.46
CA ILE A 272 -16.76 -18.98 -8.77
C ILE A 272 -17.64 -17.81 -9.17
N THR A 273 -17.02 -16.70 -9.56
CA THR A 273 -17.70 -15.46 -9.88
C THR A 273 -17.17 -14.89 -11.18
N PRO A 274 -17.91 -15.01 -12.31
CA PRO A 274 -17.70 -14.14 -13.46
C PRO A 274 -17.73 -12.68 -13.07
N ALA A 275 -16.92 -11.87 -13.74
CA ALA A 275 -16.73 -10.47 -13.40
C ALA A 275 -16.54 -9.61 -14.65
N ILE A 276 -16.92 -8.35 -14.53
CA ILE A 276 -16.70 -7.30 -15.51
C ILE A 276 -16.21 -6.05 -14.80
N GLU A 277 -15.25 -5.37 -15.42
CA GLU A 277 -14.70 -4.12 -14.91
C GLU A 277 -14.72 -3.05 -15.99
N TYR A 278 -15.05 -1.83 -15.58
CA TYR A 278 -14.95 -0.63 -16.40
C TYR A 278 -14.04 0.38 -15.71
N SER A 279 -13.02 0.85 -16.43
CA SER A 279 -12.16 1.95 -16.00
C SER A 279 -12.51 3.23 -16.75
N PHE A 280 -12.80 4.31 -16.02
CA PHE A 280 -13.10 5.60 -16.63
C PHE A 280 -11.87 6.26 -17.26
N PHE A 281 -10.69 5.96 -16.70
CA PHE A 281 -9.42 6.36 -17.27
C PHE A 281 -8.77 5.17 -17.95
N PRO A 282 -7.96 5.37 -18.99
CA PRO A 282 -7.16 4.28 -19.57
C PRO A 282 -6.28 3.61 -18.50
N TYR A 283 -6.06 2.29 -18.64
CA TYR A 283 -5.29 1.54 -17.64
C TYR A 283 -3.82 1.95 -17.54
N ASP A 284 -3.23 2.59 -18.55
CA ASP A 284 -1.88 3.13 -18.53
C ASP A 284 -1.74 4.35 -17.61
N GLU A 285 -2.85 5.05 -17.31
CA GLU A 285 -2.86 6.15 -16.36
C GLU A 285 -3.06 5.72 -14.88
N ALA A 286 -3.27 4.44 -14.62
CA ALA A 286 -3.67 3.92 -13.30
C ALA A 286 -2.66 4.21 -12.18
N THR A 287 -1.40 4.52 -12.49
CA THR A 287 -0.40 4.95 -11.51
C THR A 287 -0.66 6.34 -10.94
N ARG A 288 -1.30 7.23 -11.72
CA ARG A 288 -1.60 8.62 -11.35
C ARG A 288 -3.07 8.84 -11.02
N ARG A 289 -3.97 8.20 -11.74
CA ARG A 289 -5.42 8.28 -11.54
C ARG A 289 -6.12 7.02 -12.01
N SER A 290 -7.02 6.53 -11.21
CA SER A 290 -7.92 5.45 -11.59
C SER A 290 -9.31 5.71 -11.03
N LEU A 291 -10.32 5.36 -11.81
CA LEU A 291 -11.70 5.25 -11.35
C LEU A 291 -12.28 4.01 -12.01
N THR A 292 -12.47 2.98 -11.21
CA THR A 292 -12.94 1.67 -11.69
C THR A 292 -14.28 1.31 -11.07
N VAL A 293 -15.10 0.63 -11.85
CA VAL A 293 -16.34 -0.01 -11.42
C VAL A 293 -16.22 -1.50 -11.74
N PHE A 294 -16.20 -2.30 -10.70
CA PHE A 294 -16.04 -3.73 -10.81
C PHE A 294 -17.30 -4.44 -10.30
N TYR A 295 -17.88 -5.31 -11.12
CA TYR A 295 -19.05 -6.08 -10.77
C TYR A 295 -18.77 -7.57 -10.93
N LYS A 296 -19.20 -8.36 -9.97
CA LYS A 296 -19.13 -9.84 -10.03
C LYS A 296 -20.37 -10.49 -9.44
N ILE A 297 -20.68 -11.68 -9.94
CA ILE A 297 -21.82 -12.48 -9.50
C ILE A 297 -21.50 -13.95 -9.64
N GLY A 298 -21.91 -14.78 -8.68
CA GLY A 298 -21.74 -16.22 -8.82
C GLY A 298 -22.17 -17.01 -7.60
N PRO A 299 -22.19 -18.36 -7.70
CA PRO A 299 -22.49 -19.24 -6.58
C PRO A 299 -21.28 -19.43 -5.66
N ALA A 300 -21.56 -19.60 -4.37
CA ALA A 300 -20.60 -20.06 -3.38
C ALA A 300 -21.24 -21.15 -2.52
N TYR A 301 -20.58 -22.30 -2.44
CA TYR A 301 -20.89 -23.37 -1.50
C TYR A 301 -20.11 -23.16 -0.22
N ARG A 302 -20.74 -23.42 0.91
CA ARG A 302 -20.15 -23.38 2.25
C ARG A 302 -20.49 -24.65 3.00
N ASP A 303 -19.51 -25.17 3.70
CA ASP A 303 -19.62 -26.23 4.69
C ASP A 303 -19.10 -25.67 6.01
N TYR A 304 -19.88 -25.86 7.09
CA TYR A 304 -19.61 -25.24 8.36
C TYR A 304 -19.01 -26.22 9.36
N ILE A 305 -18.14 -25.75 10.25
CA ILE A 305 -17.55 -26.53 11.32
C ILE A 305 -18.62 -26.89 12.36
N GLU A 306 -19.50 -25.94 12.65
CA GLU A 306 -20.59 -26.07 13.60
C GLU A 306 -21.89 -25.55 12.96
N GLU A 307 -23.02 -26.04 13.40
CA GLU A 307 -24.32 -25.54 12.97
C GLU A 307 -24.43 -24.02 13.14
N THR A 308 -24.90 -23.36 12.10
CA THR A 308 -25.06 -21.90 12.14
C THR A 308 -26.30 -21.47 12.94
N VAL A 309 -26.34 -20.16 13.29
CA VAL A 309 -27.54 -19.57 13.95
C VAL A 309 -28.83 -19.70 13.11
N PHE A 310 -28.72 -20.12 11.84
CA PHE A 310 -29.85 -20.39 10.95
C PHE A 310 -30.16 -21.90 10.80
N GLY A 311 -29.48 -22.75 11.56
CA GLY A 311 -29.68 -24.20 11.52
C GLY A 311 -29.03 -24.92 10.34
N GLU A 312 -28.06 -24.31 9.68
CA GLU A 312 -27.42 -24.86 8.50
C GLU A 312 -26.05 -25.43 8.85
N MET A 313 -25.73 -26.63 8.33
CA MET A 313 -24.40 -27.22 8.34
C MET A 313 -23.70 -27.02 7.01
N SER A 314 -24.46 -26.86 5.93
CA SER A 314 -23.92 -26.53 4.60
C SER A 314 -24.96 -25.82 3.75
N GLU A 315 -24.53 -24.97 2.85
CA GLU A 315 -25.43 -24.25 1.96
C GLU A 315 -24.72 -23.77 0.69
N THR A 316 -25.53 -23.57 -0.35
CA THR A 316 -25.09 -22.89 -1.59
C THR A 316 -25.87 -21.61 -1.75
N ARG A 317 -25.17 -20.48 -1.87
CA ARG A 317 -25.79 -19.17 -2.07
C ARG A 317 -25.19 -18.49 -3.29
N TRP A 318 -26.07 -17.82 -4.04
CA TRP A 318 -25.64 -16.88 -5.07
C TRP A 318 -25.38 -15.53 -4.43
N GLU A 319 -24.22 -14.99 -4.67
CA GLU A 319 -23.77 -13.68 -4.20
C GLU A 319 -23.37 -12.81 -5.37
N GLN A 320 -23.60 -11.52 -5.20
CA GLN A 320 -23.09 -10.51 -6.12
C GLN A 320 -22.41 -9.39 -5.34
N SER A 321 -21.47 -8.72 -5.99
CA SER A 321 -20.85 -7.52 -5.43
C SER A 321 -20.55 -6.49 -6.51
N LEU A 322 -20.66 -5.25 -6.10
CA LEU A 322 -20.26 -4.06 -6.86
C LEU A 322 -19.19 -3.33 -6.04
N GLU A 323 -18.10 -3.00 -6.70
CA GLU A 323 -17.01 -2.24 -6.11
C GLU A 323 -16.68 -1.03 -6.99
N ILE A 324 -16.51 0.13 -6.38
CA ILE A 324 -16.11 1.38 -7.03
C ILE A 324 -14.87 1.86 -6.32
N GLU A 325 -13.80 2.03 -7.06
CA GLU A 325 -12.52 2.49 -6.53
C GLU A 325 -12.06 3.74 -7.29
N LEU A 326 -11.78 4.80 -6.54
CA LEU A 326 -11.14 6.02 -7.02
C LEU A 326 -9.77 6.12 -6.37
N SER A 327 -8.74 6.31 -7.16
CA SER A 327 -7.40 6.67 -6.70
C SER A 327 -6.88 7.84 -7.52
N GLN A 328 -6.33 8.83 -6.83
CA GLN A 328 -5.72 10.00 -7.47
C GLN A 328 -4.44 10.37 -6.77
N ARG A 329 -3.39 10.58 -7.55
CA ARG A 329 -2.12 11.11 -7.10
C ARG A 329 -1.77 12.35 -7.92
N GLN A 330 -1.63 13.47 -7.24
CA GLN A 330 -1.47 14.78 -7.83
C GLN A 330 -0.44 15.60 -7.05
N PRO A 331 0.09 16.69 -7.62
CA PRO A 331 1.00 17.56 -6.89
C PRO A 331 0.47 18.09 -5.55
N TRP A 332 -0.84 18.18 -5.35
CA TRP A 332 -1.44 18.61 -4.08
C TRP A 332 -1.46 17.50 -3.00
N GLY A 333 -1.23 16.25 -3.39
CA GLY A 333 -1.24 15.08 -2.52
C GLY A 333 -1.93 13.90 -3.17
N ASP A 334 -2.40 12.96 -2.37
CA ASP A 334 -3.10 11.75 -2.80
C ASP A 334 -4.47 11.60 -2.14
N ALA A 335 -5.39 10.99 -2.87
CA ALA A 335 -6.70 10.64 -2.37
C ALA A 335 -7.15 9.28 -2.94
N GLY A 336 -7.71 8.44 -2.07
CA GLY A 336 -8.30 7.17 -2.43
C GLY A 336 -9.66 6.99 -1.77
N ILE A 337 -10.62 6.45 -2.52
CA ILE A 337 -11.94 6.08 -2.00
C ILE A 337 -12.30 4.73 -2.60
N SER A 338 -12.69 3.79 -1.77
CA SER A 338 -13.24 2.50 -2.17
C SER A 338 -14.63 2.34 -1.54
N LEU A 339 -15.61 2.02 -2.37
CA LEU A 339 -16.97 1.69 -1.97
C LEU A 339 -17.28 0.30 -2.49
N SER A 340 -17.65 -0.62 -1.61
CA SER A 340 -18.07 -1.95 -2.00
C SER A 340 -19.40 -2.30 -1.39
N GLY A 341 -20.24 -2.98 -2.17
CA GLY A 341 -21.51 -3.53 -1.71
C GLY A 341 -21.68 -4.95 -2.18
N SER A 342 -22.04 -5.86 -1.30
CA SER A 342 -22.33 -7.25 -1.64
C SER A 342 -23.63 -7.70 -0.94
N HIS A 343 -24.33 -8.63 -1.55
CA HIS A 343 -25.49 -9.27 -0.96
C HIS A 343 -25.77 -10.65 -1.59
N TYR A 344 -26.59 -11.44 -0.92
CA TYR A 344 -27.10 -12.70 -1.46
C TYR A 344 -28.31 -12.45 -2.35
N LEU A 345 -28.37 -13.07 -3.51
CA LEU A 345 -29.44 -12.85 -4.50
C LEU A 345 -30.84 -13.20 -3.99
N HIS A 346 -30.92 -14.17 -3.09
CA HIS A 346 -32.21 -14.64 -2.53
C HIS A 346 -32.69 -13.80 -1.34
N ASP A 347 -31.81 -13.00 -0.73
CA ASP A 347 -32.14 -12.13 0.40
C ASP A 347 -31.29 -10.86 0.42
N ILE A 348 -31.81 -9.80 -0.17
CA ILE A 348 -31.15 -8.51 -0.25
C ILE A 348 -30.92 -7.86 1.14
N LYS A 349 -31.65 -8.32 2.17
CA LYS A 349 -31.43 -7.84 3.53
C LYS A 349 -30.11 -8.35 4.13
N ARG A 350 -29.60 -9.47 3.57
CA ARG A 350 -28.30 -10.01 3.94
C ARG A 350 -27.22 -9.39 3.05
N HIS A 351 -26.73 -8.24 3.50
CA HIS A 351 -25.79 -7.44 2.73
C HIS A 351 -24.59 -7.00 3.57
N ASN A 352 -23.54 -6.65 2.87
CA ASN A 352 -22.37 -6.01 3.42
C ASN A 352 -22.07 -4.79 2.58
N VAL A 353 -21.96 -3.62 3.19
CA VAL A 353 -21.58 -2.40 2.51
C VAL A 353 -20.40 -1.80 3.25
N SER A 354 -19.28 -1.65 2.56
CA SER A 354 -18.11 -1.01 3.12
C SER A 354 -17.68 0.20 2.29
N MET A 355 -17.24 1.22 3.00
CA MET A 355 -16.61 2.39 2.44
C MET A 355 -15.31 2.64 3.17
N SER A 356 -14.25 2.84 2.44
CA SER A 356 -12.98 3.27 2.98
C SER A 356 -12.42 4.42 2.16
N GLY A 357 -11.63 5.26 2.80
CA GLY A 357 -10.98 6.35 2.10
C GLY A 357 -9.76 6.87 2.84
N ASN A 358 -8.86 7.43 2.09
CA ASN A 358 -7.70 8.14 2.59
C ASN A 358 -7.51 9.41 1.76
N ILE A 359 -7.01 10.44 2.43
CA ILE A 359 -6.56 11.66 1.79
C ILE A 359 -5.33 12.18 2.52
N ASP A 360 -4.32 12.54 1.77
CA ASP A 360 -3.19 13.34 2.22
C ASP A 360 -3.18 14.62 1.38
N PHE A 361 -3.46 15.73 2.01
CA PHE A 361 -3.67 16.99 1.34
C PHE A 361 -2.77 18.09 1.89
N ARG A 362 -1.98 18.69 1.02
CA ARG A 362 -1.13 19.83 1.34
C ARG A 362 -1.94 21.13 1.18
N ILE A 363 -2.25 21.74 2.31
CA ILE A 363 -3.08 22.98 2.35
C ILE A 363 -2.26 24.19 1.94
N VAL A 364 -1.10 24.36 2.57
CA VAL A 364 -0.15 25.45 2.29
C VAL A 364 1.26 24.93 2.55
N ARG A 365 2.24 25.75 2.23
CA ARG A 365 3.65 25.47 2.45
C ARG A 365 3.91 24.99 3.89
N GLY A 366 4.51 23.80 4.00
CA GLY A 366 4.87 23.20 5.28
C GLY A 366 3.69 22.74 6.13
N PHE A 367 2.43 22.76 5.61
CA PHE A 367 1.26 22.27 6.33
C PHE A 367 0.45 21.30 5.49
N SER A 368 0.40 20.05 5.93
CA SER A 368 -0.44 19.00 5.33
C SER A 368 -1.39 18.41 6.35
N VAL A 369 -2.51 17.91 5.87
CA VAL A 369 -3.53 17.19 6.64
C VAL A 369 -3.75 15.84 6.00
N ASN A 370 -3.77 14.80 6.83
CA ASN A 370 -4.12 13.47 6.41
C ASN A 370 -5.34 12.97 7.16
N ALA A 371 -6.20 12.28 6.44
CA ALA A 371 -7.35 11.60 7.00
C ALA A 371 -7.46 10.20 6.40
N ARG A 372 -7.79 9.23 7.23
CA ARG A 372 -8.11 7.86 6.82
C ARG A 372 -9.33 7.41 7.59
N GLY A 373 -10.29 6.86 6.90
CA GLY A 373 -11.49 6.34 7.54
C GLY A 373 -12.02 5.12 6.81
N ASP A 374 -12.69 4.28 7.57
CA ASP A 374 -13.43 3.14 7.07
C ASP A 374 -14.74 3.00 7.86
N ILE A 375 -15.76 2.52 7.18
CA ILE A 375 -17.04 2.15 7.78
C ILE A 375 -17.60 0.93 7.03
N THR A 376 -18.11 -0.02 7.77
CA THR A 376 -18.72 -1.23 7.22
C THR A 376 -20.02 -1.51 7.93
N TRP A 377 -21.10 -1.67 7.18
CA TRP A 377 -22.38 -2.20 7.63
C TRP A 377 -22.44 -3.69 7.29
N VAL A 378 -22.76 -4.51 8.29
CA VAL A 378 -22.60 -5.96 8.23
C VAL A 378 -23.91 -6.64 8.58
N ASP A 379 -24.60 -7.18 7.60
CA ASP A 379 -25.81 -7.99 7.75
C ASP A 379 -25.68 -9.37 7.07
N ASP A 380 -24.48 -9.71 6.59
CA ASP A 380 -24.22 -10.91 5.80
C ASP A 380 -23.61 -12.09 6.59
N GLN A 381 -23.56 -12.00 7.92
CA GLN A 381 -22.92 -12.99 8.79
C GLN A 381 -23.75 -14.28 8.94
N ILE A 382 -24.03 -14.98 7.85
CA ILE A 382 -24.78 -16.27 7.85
C ILE A 382 -24.00 -17.42 8.48
N TYR A 383 -22.71 -17.28 8.65
CA TYR A 383 -21.76 -18.30 9.11
C TYR A 383 -21.57 -18.35 10.63
N LEU A 384 -22.27 -17.52 11.40
CA LEU A 384 -22.12 -17.49 12.86
C LEU A 384 -22.59 -18.81 13.46
N SER A 385 -21.78 -19.37 14.38
CA SER A 385 -22.11 -20.60 15.10
C SER A 385 -23.30 -20.41 16.06
N ALA A 386 -24.21 -21.37 16.08
CA ALA A 386 -25.35 -21.42 17.04
C ALA A 386 -24.88 -21.59 18.50
N GLY A 387 -23.73 -22.24 18.72
CA GLY A 387 -23.11 -22.41 20.04
C GLY A 387 -22.57 -21.12 20.65
N GLY A 388 -22.49 -20.04 19.87
CA GLY A 388 -21.95 -18.75 20.31
C GLY A 388 -20.43 -18.77 20.42
N VAL A 389 -19.91 -17.84 21.23
CA VAL A 389 -18.47 -17.64 21.44
C VAL A 389 -18.18 -17.63 22.92
N THR A 390 -17.26 -18.46 23.41
CA THR A 390 -16.89 -18.47 24.85
C THR A 390 -16.16 -17.17 25.22
N ASP A 391 -16.06 -16.87 26.51
CA ASP A 391 -15.41 -15.66 27.00
C ASP A 391 -13.91 -15.64 26.61
N GLU A 392 -13.22 -16.80 26.65
CA GLU A 392 -11.83 -16.97 26.26
C GLU A 392 -11.64 -16.75 24.74
N GLU A 393 -12.51 -17.35 23.93
CA GLU A 393 -12.49 -17.16 22.48
C GLU A 393 -12.76 -15.70 22.10
N ALA A 394 -13.69 -15.04 22.80
CA ALA A 394 -14.00 -13.63 22.61
C ALA A 394 -12.81 -12.73 23.01
N LEU A 395 -12.19 -13.00 24.16
CA LEU A 395 -11.03 -12.25 24.66
C LEU A 395 -9.84 -12.37 23.71
N LEU A 396 -9.59 -13.56 23.21
CA LEU A 396 -8.51 -13.83 22.24
C LEU A 396 -8.90 -13.52 20.80
N ARG A 397 -10.11 -13.06 20.54
CA ARG A 397 -10.65 -12.78 19.19
C ARG A 397 -10.53 -13.98 18.24
N LEU A 398 -10.73 -15.16 18.75
CA LEU A 398 -10.56 -16.40 18.01
C LEU A 398 -11.72 -16.69 17.04
N ARG A 399 -12.92 -16.20 17.34
CA ARG A 399 -14.12 -16.35 16.50
C ARG A 399 -14.77 -15.02 16.19
N THR A 400 -15.49 -14.96 15.07
CA THR A 400 -16.26 -13.79 14.67
C THR A 400 -17.51 -13.68 15.52
N ARG A 401 -17.75 -12.50 16.08
CA ARG A 401 -18.98 -12.15 16.79
C ARG A 401 -19.93 -11.40 15.89
N ALA A 402 -21.23 -11.48 16.20
CA ALA A 402 -22.23 -10.67 15.53
C ALA A 402 -21.90 -9.18 15.70
N THR A 403 -21.96 -8.45 14.60
CA THR A 403 -21.78 -6.99 14.56
C THR A 403 -22.62 -6.42 13.44
N ASP A 404 -23.29 -5.31 13.68
CA ASP A 404 -24.09 -4.63 12.67
C ASP A 404 -23.28 -3.61 11.88
N PHE A 405 -22.28 -3.02 12.53
CA PHE A 405 -21.35 -2.11 11.85
C PHE A 405 -20.02 -1.97 12.60
N ASN A 406 -19.01 -1.58 11.88
CA ASN A 406 -17.74 -1.13 12.44
C ASN A 406 -17.26 0.13 11.71
N TYR A 407 -16.43 0.92 12.37
CA TYR A 407 -15.82 2.09 11.77
C TYR A 407 -14.46 2.40 12.37
N GLY A 408 -13.64 3.01 11.59
CA GLY A 408 -12.35 3.56 11.98
C GLY A 408 -12.19 4.97 11.43
N LEU A 409 -11.59 5.87 12.20
CA LEU A 409 -11.22 7.22 11.73
C LEU A 409 -9.89 7.62 12.33
N THR A 410 -8.96 7.97 11.47
CA THR A 410 -7.67 8.54 11.83
C THR A 410 -7.53 9.89 11.17
N LEU A 411 -7.26 10.92 11.96
CA LEU A 411 -6.98 12.28 11.48
C LEU A 411 -5.58 12.67 11.94
N GLY A 412 -4.81 13.25 11.06
CA GLY A 412 -3.49 13.72 11.36
C GLY A 412 -3.18 15.04 10.65
N PHE A 413 -2.18 15.72 11.12
CA PHE A 413 -1.61 16.88 10.45
C PHE A 413 -0.09 16.89 10.62
N SER A 414 0.58 17.50 9.67
CA SER A 414 2.02 17.72 9.72
C SER A 414 2.31 19.19 9.50
N ILE A 415 3.14 19.76 10.38
CA ILE A 415 3.63 21.12 10.24
C ILE A 415 5.14 21.06 10.15
N GLN A 416 5.70 21.61 9.08
CA GLN A 416 7.14 21.66 8.81
C GLN A 416 7.56 23.12 8.61
N PHE A 417 8.56 23.56 9.36
CA PHE A 417 9.14 24.89 9.25
C PHE A 417 10.65 24.83 9.45
N GLY A 418 11.38 25.82 8.97
CA GLY A 418 12.84 25.86 9.05
C GLY A 418 13.51 25.95 7.70
N THR A 419 14.70 25.37 7.58
CA THR A 419 15.43 25.41 6.30
C THR A 419 14.68 24.66 5.19
N ILE A 420 14.62 25.28 4.02
CA ILE A 420 14.05 24.68 2.81
C ILE A 420 14.98 23.65 2.17
N TYR A 421 16.29 23.82 2.36
CA TYR A 421 17.30 22.94 1.76
C TYR A 421 17.50 21.65 2.57
N ASN A 422 17.70 20.55 1.86
CA ASN A 422 17.87 19.21 2.42
C ASN A 422 19.04 18.45 1.76
N ASN A 423 20.07 19.17 1.37
CA ASN A 423 21.21 18.62 0.63
C ASN A 423 22.19 17.83 1.51
N VAL A 424 22.21 18.10 2.82
CA VAL A 424 23.19 17.49 3.73
C VAL A 424 22.64 16.21 4.32
N VAL A 425 23.34 15.10 4.06
CA VAL A 425 23.07 13.79 4.64
C VAL A 425 24.13 13.47 5.70
N ASN A 426 23.70 13.15 6.92
CA ASN A 426 24.57 12.76 8.01
C ASN A 426 24.01 11.52 8.72
N ASN A 427 24.61 10.38 8.45
CA ASN A 427 24.20 9.07 8.95
C ASN A 427 24.84 8.70 10.29
N ARG A 428 25.47 9.64 10.97
CA ARG A 428 26.07 9.38 12.29
C ARG A 428 24.97 9.09 13.30
N PHE A 429 25.21 8.13 14.17
CA PHE A 429 24.26 7.67 15.19
C PHE A 429 22.91 7.18 14.62
N ARG A 430 22.89 6.65 13.41
CA ARG A 430 21.65 6.17 12.77
C ARG A 430 20.89 5.16 13.63
N ALA A 431 21.60 4.25 14.33
CA ALA A 431 20.97 3.28 15.23
C ALA A 431 20.25 3.95 16.42
N ALA A 432 20.70 5.12 16.86
CA ALA A 432 20.04 5.89 17.91
C ALA A 432 18.92 6.80 17.38
N SER A 433 18.94 7.16 16.10
CA SER A 433 17.98 8.06 15.46
C SER A 433 16.84 7.32 14.72
N SER A 434 16.93 6.00 14.57
CA SER A 434 15.87 5.18 13.98
C SER A 434 14.65 5.04 14.92
N GLY A 435 14.16 6.16 15.35
CA GLY A 435 12.81 6.55 15.63
C GLY A 435 12.02 5.79 16.69
N GLY A 436 12.49 5.68 17.85
CA GLY A 436 11.68 5.36 19.01
C GLY A 436 12.52 5.52 20.26
N PRO A 437 11.93 5.83 21.41
CA PRO A 437 12.70 5.79 22.65
C PRO A 437 13.40 4.44 22.71
N PRO A 438 14.69 4.40 23.13
CA PRO A 438 15.45 3.16 23.30
C PRO A 438 14.60 2.12 24.01
N SER A 439 14.76 0.84 23.68
CA SER A 439 13.92 -0.24 24.22
C SER A 439 13.82 -0.26 25.75
N TRP A 440 14.80 0.30 26.46
CA TRP A 440 14.79 0.45 27.92
C TRP A 440 13.84 1.56 28.43
N VAL A 441 13.38 2.49 27.58
CA VAL A 441 12.40 3.53 27.92
C VAL A 441 10.96 3.03 27.71
N ARG A 442 10.75 1.99 26.90
CA ARG A 442 9.45 1.31 26.83
C ARG A 442 9.29 0.51 28.11
N GLY A 443 8.81 1.18 29.15
CA GLY A 443 8.48 0.55 30.41
C GLY A 443 7.54 -0.65 30.19
N ARG A 444 7.71 -1.59 31.05
CA ARG A 444 6.99 -2.87 31.19
C ARG A 444 5.49 -2.72 31.08
#